data_78272696a25ba272766f3c143acac3b3
#
_entry.id   78272696a25ba272766f3c143acac3b3
#
_cell.length_a   1.000
_cell.length_b   1.000
_cell.length_c   1.000
_cell.angle_alpha   90.00
_cell.angle_beta   90.00
_cell.angle_gamma   90.00
#
_symmetry.space_group_name_H-M   'P 1'
#
loop_
_entity.id
_entity.type
_entity.pdbx_description
1 polymer ?
#
loop_
_entity_poly.entity_id
_entity_poly.type
_entity_poly.pdbx_seq_one_letter_code
_entity_poly.pdbx_strand_id
1 'polypeptide(L)'
;MELKGTKTEKNLMEAFAGESQARNKYTFFASMAKKEGYEQLAAIFEETAGNEKEHAKIWFKLLCGGAIPDTLTCLDMAAGGEHDEWTEMYPAWPRRPKKRASLRSQHCSPWWHRSRRSTRSATVRWPKT
;
A
#
# COMPACT_ATOMS: atom_id res chain seq x y z
N MET A 1 23.95 11.71 -10.76
CA MET A 1 23.65 12.32 -9.46
C MET A 1 23.01 11.24 -8.58
N GLU A 2 23.63 10.92 -7.51
CA GLU A 2 23.10 9.89 -6.60
C GLU A 2 21.95 10.50 -5.78
N LEU A 3 20.78 9.91 -5.86
CA LEU A 3 19.57 10.39 -5.19
C LEU A 3 19.54 10.04 -3.70
N LYS A 4 20.22 8.94 -3.34
CA LYS A 4 20.21 8.34 -2.00
C LYS A 4 20.66 9.31 -0.92
N GLY A 5 19.85 9.44 0.13
CA GLY A 5 20.13 10.32 1.28
C GLY A 5 19.85 11.81 1.03
N THR A 6 19.34 12.19 -0.12
CA THR A 6 19.06 13.59 -0.45
C THR A 6 17.66 14.02 0.02
N LYS A 7 17.46 15.34 0.15
CA LYS A 7 16.14 15.94 0.39
C LYS A 7 15.16 15.60 -0.75
N THR A 8 15.67 15.47 -1.97
CA THR A 8 14.86 15.11 -3.13
C THR A 8 14.32 13.68 -2.99
N GLU A 9 15.13 12.72 -2.58
CA GLU A 9 14.67 11.35 -2.30
C GLU A 9 13.55 11.35 -1.27
N LYS A 10 13.73 12.05 -0.16
CA LYS A 10 12.72 12.17 0.89
C LYS A 10 11.41 12.73 0.34
N ASN A 11 11.48 13.81 -0.43
CA ASN A 11 10.28 14.42 -1.03
C ASN A 11 9.58 13.46 -2.01
N LEU A 12 10.33 12.70 -2.79
CA LEU A 12 9.77 11.68 -3.71
C LEU A 12 9.08 10.54 -2.94
N MET A 13 9.67 10.11 -1.82
CA MET A 13 9.05 9.09 -0.97
C MET A 13 7.74 9.58 -0.34
N GLU A 14 7.71 10.83 0.13
CA GLU A 14 6.50 11.46 0.67
C GLU A 14 5.42 11.61 -0.41
N ALA A 15 5.80 12.04 -1.62
CA ALA A 15 4.87 12.15 -2.75
C ALA A 15 4.31 10.78 -3.15
N PHE A 16 5.16 9.77 -3.28
CA PHE A 16 4.73 8.40 -3.57
C PHE A 16 3.77 7.86 -2.51
N ALA A 17 4.08 8.08 -1.23
CA ALA A 17 3.22 7.65 -0.12
C ALA A 17 1.86 8.37 -0.16
N GLY A 18 1.82 9.67 -0.41
CA GLY A 18 0.60 10.47 -0.51
C GLY A 18 -0.31 9.99 -1.66
N GLU A 19 0.23 9.83 -2.85
CA GLU A 19 -0.50 9.35 -4.03
C GLU A 19 -1.01 7.91 -3.85
N SER A 20 -0.20 7.05 -3.24
CA SER A 20 -0.59 5.67 -2.95
C SER A 20 -1.74 5.58 -1.97
N GLN A 21 -1.75 6.43 -0.93
CA GLN A 21 -2.86 6.53 0.01
C GLN A 21 -4.12 7.08 -0.67
N ALA A 22 -4.00 8.12 -1.47
CA ALA A 22 -5.11 8.70 -2.21
C ALA A 22 -5.74 7.68 -3.14
N ARG A 23 -4.92 6.94 -3.91
CA ARG A 23 -5.41 5.86 -4.78
C ARG A 23 -6.27 4.85 -4.02
N ASN A 24 -5.78 4.37 -2.90
CA ASN A 24 -6.52 3.39 -2.11
C ASN A 24 -7.82 3.96 -1.53
N LYS A 25 -7.79 5.19 -1.01
CA LYS A 25 -8.99 5.86 -0.51
C LYS A 25 -10.05 6.01 -1.59
N TYR A 26 -9.69 6.48 -2.78
CA TYR A 26 -10.63 6.62 -3.90
C TYR A 26 -11.19 5.28 -4.38
N THR A 27 -10.39 4.22 -4.38
CA THR A 27 -10.89 2.86 -4.65
C THR A 27 -11.93 2.42 -3.62
N PHE A 28 -11.72 2.71 -2.34
CA PHE A 28 -12.68 2.40 -1.27
C PHE A 28 -13.94 3.26 -1.38
N PHE A 29 -13.80 4.53 -1.71
CA PHE A 29 -14.93 5.43 -1.93
C PHE A 29 -15.79 4.99 -3.13
N ALA A 30 -15.17 4.57 -4.22
CA ALA A 30 -15.85 4.01 -5.37
C ALA A 30 -16.67 2.77 -5.00
N SER A 31 -16.10 1.87 -4.23
CA SER A 31 -16.78 0.67 -3.76
C SER A 31 -18.01 1.00 -2.91
N MET A 32 -17.91 1.98 -2.02
CA MET A 32 -19.04 2.41 -1.19
C MET A 32 -20.12 3.10 -2.02
N ALA A 33 -19.74 4.01 -2.91
CA ALA A 33 -20.67 4.70 -3.80
C ALA A 33 -21.47 3.70 -4.66
N LYS A 34 -20.80 2.69 -5.19
CA LYS A 34 -21.43 1.62 -5.97
C LYS A 34 -22.43 0.81 -5.15
N LYS A 35 -22.05 0.46 -3.91
CA LYS A 35 -22.92 -0.27 -2.97
C LYS A 35 -24.18 0.53 -2.62
N GLU A 36 -24.06 1.85 -2.51
CA GLU A 36 -25.17 2.76 -2.21
C GLU A 36 -25.98 3.18 -3.46
N GLY A 37 -25.61 2.72 -4.66
CA GLY A 37 -26.30 2.99 -5.91
C GLY A 37 -25.89 4.28 -6.63
N TYR A 38 -24.84 4.96 -6.19
CA TYR A 38 -24.31 6.17 -6.82
C TYR A 38 -23.30 5.82 -7.94
N GLU A 39 -23.78 5.25 -9.03
CA GLU A 39 -22.94 4.73 -10.13
C GLU A 39 -22.04 5.81 -10.76
N GLN A 40 -22.56 7.03 -10.97
CA GLN A 40 -21.79 8.12 -11.54
C GLN A 40 -20.67 8.58 -10.60
N LEU A 41 -20.93 8.68 -9.31
CA LEU A 41 -19.89 9.01 -8.32
C LEU A 41 -18.85 7.89 -8.21
N ALA A 42 -19.29 6.64 -8.26
CA ALA A 42 -18.37 5.50 -8.27
C ALA A 42 -17.40 5.56 -9.46
N ALA A 43 -17.91 5.86 -10.66
CA ALA A 43 -17.09 6.02 -11.86
C ALA A 43 -16.06 7.15 -11.73
N ILE A 44 -16.46 8.28 -11.17
CA ILE A 44 -15.54 9.43 -10.91
C ILE A 44 -14.44 9.02 -9.92
N PHE A 45 -14.78 8.32 -8.84
CA PHE A 45 -13.79 7.85 -7.87
C PHE A 45 -12.84 6.81 -8.47
N GLU A 46 -13.33 5.90 -9.31
CA GLU A 46 -12.49 4.91 -10.02
C GLU A 46 -11.50 5.59 -10.98
N GLU A 47 -11.97 6.56 -11.75
CA GLU A 47 -11.12 7.35 -12.64
C GLU A 47 -10.04 8.11 -11.86
N THR A 48 -10.43 8.77 -10.77
CA THR A 48 -9.51 9.49 -9.90
C THR A 48 -8.48 8.54 -9.30
N ALA A 49 -8.89 7.37 -8.80
CA ALA A 49 -7.97 6.35 -8.31
C ALA A 49 -6.95 5.90 -9.37
N GLY A 50 -7.39 5.78 -10.63
CA GLY A 50 -6.52 5.48 -11.77
C GLY A 50 -5.48 6.56 -12.02
N ASN A 51 -5.86 7.83 -11.94
CA ASN A 51 -4.96 8.97 -12.07
C ASN A 51 -3.91 8.98 -10.95
N GLU A 52 -4.33 8.78 -9.69
CA GLU A 52 -3.42 8.71 -8.54
C GLU A 52 -2.42 7.54 -8.67
N LYS A 53 -2.85 6.41 -9.22
CA LYS A 53 -1.96 5.28 -9.53
C LYS A 53 -0.87 5.67 -10.51
N GLU A 54 -1.21 6.39 -11.58
CA GLU A 54 -0.22 6.83 -12.57
C GLU A 54 0.74 7.88 -12.01
N HIS A 55 0.25 8.80 -11.15
CA HIS A 55 1.12 9.75 -10.45
C HIS A 55 2.09 9.01 -9.52
N ALA A 56 1.61 8.09 -8.72
CA ALA A 56 2.45 7.27 -7.84
C ALA A 56 3.51 6.49 -8.62
N LYS A 57 3.16 5.97 -9.80
CA LYS A 57 4.08 5.26 -10.68
C LYS A 57 5.23 6.15 -11.20
N ILE A 58 4.95 7.42 -11.49
CA ILE A 58 5.98 8.39 -11.89
C ILE A 58 7.01 8.57 -10.75
N TRP A 59 6.53 8.83 -9.53
CA TRP A 59 7.41 9.01 -8.37
C TRP A 59 8.21 7.74 -8.04
N PHE A 60 7.57 6.59 -8.14
CA PHE A 60 8.22 5.30 -7.93
C PHE A 60 9.33 5.03 -8.94
N LYS A 61 9.10 5.30 -10.22
CA LYS A 61 10.13 5.18 -11.26
C LYS A 61 11.36 6.04 -10.96
N LEU A 62 11.14 7.29 -10.52
CA LEU A 62 12.25 8.19 -10.14
C LEU A 62 13.02 7.64 -8.94
N LEU A 63 12.34 7.09 -7.95
CA LEU A 63 12.96 6.44 -6.79
C LEU A 63 13.77 5.20 -7.18
N CYS A 64 13.36 4.49 -8.22
CA CYS A 64 14.06 3.32 -8.77
C CYS A 64 15.16 3.67 -9.78
N GLY A 65 15.49 4.94 -9.97
CA GLY A 65 16.52 5.36 -10.91
C GLY A 65 16.06 5.58 -12.35
N GLY A 66 14.75 5.74 -12.58
CA GLY A 66 14.15 6.12 -13.87
C GLY A 66 13.22 5.08 -14.49
N ALA A 67 13.27 3.82 -14.04
CA ALA A 67 12.40 2.75 -14.53
C ALA A 67 12.02 1.79 -13.42
N ILE A 68 10.89 1.11 -13.59
CA ILE A 68 10.55 -0.01 -12.71
C ILE A 68 11.53 -1.15 -12.98
N PRO A 69 12.12 -1.77 -11.93
CA PRO A 69 13.09 -2.85 -12.09
C PRO A 69 12.51 -4.09 -12.78
N ASP A 70 13.38 -5.01 -13.16
CA ASP A 70 12.98 -6.32 -13.68
C ASP A 70 12.21 -7.15 -12.63
N THR A 71 11.61 -8.22 -13.09
CA THR A 71 10.74 -9.06 -12.24
C THR A 71 11.47 -9.66 -11.05
N LEU A 72 12.72 -10.09 -11.22
CA LEU A 72 13.48 -10.69 -10.11
C LEU A 72 13.81 -9.65 -9.04
N THR A 73 14.23 -8.47 -9.44
CA THR A 73 14.47 -7.35 -8.53
C THR A 73 13.18 -6.92 -7.82
N CYS A 74 12.05 -6.84 -8.54
CA CYS A 74 10.75 -6.56 -7.93
C CYS A 74 10.35 -7.61 -6.89
N LEU A 75 10.65 -8.88 -7.14
CA LEU A 75 10.38 -9.97 -6.20
C LEU A 75 11.21 -9.83 -4.92
N ASP A 76 12.50 -9.52 -5.06
CA ASP A 76 13.37 -9.27 -3.91
C ASP A 76 12.91 -8.05 -3.09
N MET A 77 12.52 -6.97 -3.76
CA MET A 77 11.98 -5.78 -3.09
C MET A 77 10.68 -6.09 -2.33
N ALA A 78 9.80 -6.88 -2.92
CA ALA A 78 8.55 -7.30 -2.28
C ALA A 78 8.82 -8.17 -1.04
N ALA A 79 9.71 -9.13 -1.15
CA ALA A 79 10.10 -9.99 -0.04
C ALA A 79 10.76 -9.20 1.11
N GLY A 80 11.64 -8.25 0.78
CA GLY A 80 12.27 -7.36 1.75
C GLY A 80 11.27 -6.47 2.47
N GLY A 81 10.36 -5.83 1.74
CA GLY A 81 9.31 -4.99 2.32
C GLY A 81 8.40 -5.74 3.29
N GLU A 82 7.93 -6.93 2.91
CA GLU A 82 7.12 -7.78 3.80
C GLU A 82 7.90 -8.23 5.05
N HIS A 83 9.18 -8.53 4.90
CA HIS A 83 10.04 -8.89 6.02
C HIS A 83 10.16 -7.75 7.04
N ASP A 84 10.45 -6.53 6.58
CA ASP A 84 10.62 -5.35 7.43
C ASP A 84 9.32 -5.00 8.18
N GLU A 85 8.17 -5.08 7.50
CA GLU A 85 6.87 -4.88 8.13
C GLU A 85 6.62 -5.88 9.27
N TRP A 86 6.98 -7.15 9.08
CA TRP A 86 6.77 -8.20 10.07
C TRP A 86 7.73 -8.15 11.25
N THR A 87 9.00 -7.83 11.01
CA THR A 87 10.04 -7.91 12.02
C THR A 87 10.19 -6.61 12.81
N GLU A 88 10.01 -5.46 12.17
CA GLU A 88 10.32 -4.16 12.75
C GLU A 88 9.09 -3.28 12.96
N MET A 89 8.26 -3.11 11.94
CA MET A 89 7.16 -2.16 11.98
C MET A 89 6.01 -2.62 12.89
N TYR A 90 5.51 -3.84 12.70
CA TYR A 90 4.38 -4.35 13.49
C TYR A 90 4.73 -4.70 14.94
N PRO A 91 5.88 -5.28 15.27
CA PRO A 91 6.29 -5.47 16.66
C PRO A 91 6.47 -4.17 17.44
N ALA A 92 6.91 -3.09 16.78
CA ALA A 92 7.10 -1.78 17.40
C ALA A 92 5.80 -1.01 17.65
N TRP A 93 4.69 -1.43 17.01
CA TRP A 93 3.40 -0.79 17.24
C TRP A 93 2.86 -1.11 18.63
N PRO A 94 2.38 -0.11 19.39
CA PRO A 94 1.85 -0.34 20.71
C PRO A 94 0.68 -1.32 20.67
N ARG A 95 0.83 -2.43 21.36
CA ARG A 95 -0.27 -3.38 21.55
C ARG A 95 -1.33 -2.69 22.39
N ARG A 96 -2.49 -2.43 21.83
CA ARG A 96 -3.62 -1.89 22.59
C ARG A 96 -3.91 -2.82 23.78
N PRO A 97 -4.00 -2.29 25.01
CA PRO A 97 -4.43 -3.09 26.13
C PRO A 97 -5.81 -3.69 25.82
N LYS A 98 -6.00 -4.95 26.17
CA LYS A 98 -7.27 -5.69 25.97
C LYS A 98 -8.39 -5.13 26.88
N LYS A 99 -8.66 -3.83 26.80
CA LYS A 99 -9.91 -3.27 27.34
C LYS A 99 -10.97 -3.41 26.26
N ARG A 100 -12.15 -3.93 26.64
CA ARG A 100 -13.33 -4.04 25.77
C ARG A 100 -13.51 -2.75 24.96
N ALA A 101 -12.95 -2.72 23.77
CA ALA A 101 -13.21 -1.68 22.81
C ALA A 101 -14.59 -1.96 22.17
N SER A 102 -15.36 -0.89 21.93
CA SER A 102 -16.63 -0.99 21.23
C SER A 102 -16.46 -1.75 19.91
N LEU A 103 -17.46 -2.50 19.48
CA LEU A 103 -17.46 -3.32 18.25
C LEU A 103 -16.93 -2.60 17.01
N ARG A 104 -17.00 -1.28 16.94
CA ARG A 104 -16.47 -0.46 15.83
C ARG A 104 -14.95 -0.36 15.78
N SER A 105 -14.26 -0.44 16.92
CA SER A 105 -12.79 -0.35 16.96
C SER A 105 -12.09 -1.71 16.85
N GLN A 106 -12.84 -2.82 16.97
CA GLN A 106 -12.29 -4.17 16.88
C GLN A 106 -12.11 -4.66 15.44
N HIS A 107 -12.73 -4.03 14.45
CA HIS A 107 -12.71 -4.52 13.07
C HIS A 107 -11.45 -4.19 12.28
N CYS A 108 -10.74 -3.12 12.59
CA CYS A 108 -9.57 -2.75 11.79
C CYS A 108 -8.30 -3.55 12.10
N SER A 109 -8.05 -3.90 13.37
CA SER A 109 -6.78 -4.50 13.80
C SER A 109 -6.64 -6.00 13.46
N PRO A 110 -7.64 -6.88 13.73
CA PRO A 110 -7.50 -8.31 13.41
C PRO A 110 -7.54 -8.58 11.89
N TRP A 111 -8.29 -7.77 11.14
CA TRP A 111 -8.40 -7.92 9.69
C TRP A 111 -7.10 -7.54 8.99
N TRP A 112 -6.45 -6.47 9.40
CA TRP A 112 -5.18 -6.01 8.88
C TRP A 112 -4.07 -7.06 9.08
N HIS A 113 -3.97 -7.63 10.27
CA HIS A 113 -3.02 -8.70 10.56
C HIS A 113 -3.31 -9.99 9.79
N ARG A 114 -4.58 -10.33 9.60
CA ARG A 114 -4.99 -11.52 8.85
C ARG A 114 -4.69 -11.38 7.36
N SER A 115 -4.95 -10.23 6.79
CA SER A 115 -4.66 -9.91 5.39
C SER A 115 -3.15 -10.05 5.09
N ARG A 116 -2.31 -9.51 5.96
CA ARG A 116 -0.85 -9.57 5.79
C ARG A 116 -0.27 -10.98 5.96
N ARG A 117 -0.84 -11.80 6.83
CA ARG A 117 -0.46 -13.21 6.93
C ARG A 117 -0.77 -13.98 5.66
N SER A 118 -1.92 -13.71 5.05
CA SER A 118 -2.32 -14.32 3.79
C SER A 118 -1.38 -13.93 2.64
N THR A 119 -1.01 -12.65 2.55
CA THR A 119 -0.11 -12.14 1.52
C THR A 119 1.28 -12.76 1.63
N ARG A 120 1.82 -12.91 2.84
CA ARG A 120 3.11 -13.58 3.05
C ARG A 120 3.08 -15.05 2.62
N SER A 121 1.99 -15.74 2.91
CA SER A 121 1.79 -17.13 2.47
C SER A 121 1.67 -17.24 0.95
N ALA A 122 1.11 -16.24 0.29
CA ALA A 122 0.99 -16.16 -1.16
C ALA A 122 2.33 -15.84 -1.83
N THR A 123 3.15 -14.94 -1.25
CA THR A 123 4.47 -14.59 -1.81
C THR A 123 5.46 -15.78 -1.80
N VAL A 124 5.33 -16.67 -0.82
CA VAL A 124 6.17 -17.87 -0.69
C VAL A 124 5.70 -19.02 -1.62
N ARG A 125 4.48 -18.90 -2.19
CA ARG A 125 3.84 -19.96 -2.99
C ARG A 125 3.71 -19.66 -4.49
N TRP A 126 4.55 -18.85 -5.06
CA TRP A 126 4.56 -18.70 -6.51
C TRP A 126 5.11 -19.99 -7.13
N PRO A 127 4.33 -20.72 -7.94
CA PRO A 127 4.84 -21.86 -8.66
C PRO A 127 5.93 -21.38 -9.62
N LYS A 128 7.07 -22.03 -9.60
CA LYS A 128 8.05 -21.92 -10.68
C LYS A 128 7.38 -22.39 -11.95
N THR A 129 7.08 -21.48 -12.83
CA THR A 129 6.75 -21.82 -14.22
C THR A 129 7.99 -22.31 -14.93
#